data_293b8335edc19ac1876709ea54ac629f
#
_entry.id   293b8335edc19ac1876709ea54ac629f
#
_cell.length_a   1.000
_cell.length_b   1.000
_cell.length_c   1.000
_cell.angle_alpha   90.00
_cell.angle_beta   90.00
_cell.angle_gamma   90.00
#
_symmetry.space_group_name_H-M   'P 1'
#
loop_
_entity.id
_entity.type
_entity.pdbx_description
1 polymer ?
#
loop_
_entity_poly.entity_id
_entity_poly.type
_entity_poly.pdbx_seq_one_letter_code
_entity_poly.pdbx_strand_id
1 'polypeptide(L)'
;MTGPRARAVGVISDTHGLLRPEAVVALRGVDAIVHAGDIGASDVLDRLGAIAPVTAVRGNNDRGAWAGKLPATEVLEIGGVLLYVLHDVKELALDPRAAGFGAVISGHSHQPRQEERDGVLFFNPGSAGPRRFKLPVALGRLSVEDGRVRGRILELLCRVAFHPTRVRSTGGQLQ
;
A
#
# COMPACT_ATOMS: atom_id res chain seq x y z
N MET A 1 24.59 -15.88 17.05
CA MET A 1 23.67 -14.78 17.41
C MET A 1 22.95 -14.36 16.15
N THR A 2 21.69 -14.73 16.00
CA THR A 2 20.86 -14.28 14.89
C THR A 2 20.57 -12.80 15.11
N GLY A 3 21.06 -11.93 14.20
CA GLY A 3 20.74 -10.50 14.20
C GLY A 3 19.22 -10.27 14.17
N PRO A 4 18.73 -9.05 14.49
CA PRO A 4 17.32 -8.76 14.47
C PRO A 4 16.75 -9.05 13.08
N ARG A 5 15.71 -9.88 13.03
CA ARG A 5 15.02 -10.24 11.79
C ARG A 5 14.46 -8.96 11.14
N ALA A 6 14.69 -8.81 9.83
CA ALA A 6 14.05 -7.78 9.03
C ALA A 6 12.53 -7.82 9.20
N ARG A 7 11.90 -6.66 9.42
CA ARG A 7 10.44 -6.51 9.52
C ARG A 7 9.86 -6.09 8.18
N ALA A 8 8.75 -6.70 7.81
CA ALA A 8 8.04 -6.39 6.56
C ALA A 8 6.74 -5.64 6.87
N VAL A 9 6.53 -4.50 6.22
CA VAL A 9 5.30 -3.71 6.30
C VAL A 9 4.63 -3.67 4.94
N GLY A 10 3.36 -4.08 4.88
CA GLY A 10 2.51 -3.86 3.72
C GLY A 10 1.96 -2.43 3.75
N VAL A 11 2.03 -1.73 2.64
CA VAL A 11 1.50 -0.35 2.51
C VAL A 11 0.45 -0.33 1.43
N ILE A 12 -0.77 0.02 1.79
CA ILE A 12 -1.92 0.09 0.88
C ILE A 12 -2.62 1.44 1.05
N SER A 13 -3.23 1.96 0.01
CA SER A 13 -3.96 3.23 0.02
C SER A 13 -5.06 3.26 -1.02
N ASP A 14 -6.01 4.18 -0.84
CA ASP A 14 -7.01 4.54 -1.85
C ASP A 14 -7.79 3.33 -2.36
N THR A 15 -8.21 2.45 -1.45
CA THR A 15 -9.00 1.25 -1.76
C THR A 15 -10.44 1.57 -2.14
N HIS A 16 -11.00 2.70 -1.66
CA HIS A 16 -12.36 3.15 -1.99
C HIS A 16 -13.41 2.03 -1.87
N GLY A 17 -13.31 1.21 -0.83
CA GLY A 17 -14.21 0.09 -0.57
C GLY A 17 -13.90 -1.20 -1.34
N LEU A 18 -12.87 -1.20 -2.20
CA LEU A 18 -12.47 -2.37 -2.98
C LEU A 18 -11.14 -2.94 -2.49
N LEU A 19 -11.19 -4.02 -1.74
CA LEU A 19 -10.00 -4.81 -1.41
C LEU A 19 -9.87 -5.98 -2.40
N ARG A 20 -8.95 -5.84 -3.33
CA ARG A 20 -8.70 -6.84 -4.40
C ARG A 20 -8.08 -8.12 -3.86
N PRO A 21 -8.43 -9.30 -4.40
CA PRO A 21 -7.78 -10.56 -4.04
C PRO A 21 -6.26 -10.53 -4.24
N GLU A 22 -5.78 -9.85 -5.29
CA GLU A 22 -4.35 -9.69 -5.59
C GLU A 22 -3.64 -8.89 -4.49
N ALA A 23 -4.29 -7.87 -3.93
CA ALA A 23 -3.76 -7.12 -2.79
C ALA A 23 -3.65 -7.99 -1.54
N VAL A 24 -4.66 -8.80 -1.25
CA VAL A 24 -4.64 -9.76 -0.13
C VAL A 24 -3.48 -10.74 -0.27
N VAL A 25 -3.25 -11.27 -1.46
CA VAL A 25 -2.13 -12.19 -1.73
C VAL A 25 -0.78 -11.48 -1.54
N ALA A 26 -0.64 -10.26 -2.08
CA ALA A 26 0.60 -9.49 -2.00
C ALA A 26 0.95 -9.03 -0.57
N LEU A 27 -0.05 -8.95 0.33
CA LEU A 27 0.13 -8.57 1.73
C LEU A 27 0.41 -9.76 2.66
N ARG A 28 0.39 -10.99 2.17
CA ARG A 28 0.70 -12.15 3.01
C ARG A 28 2.12 -12.12 3.54
N GLY A 29 2.28 -12.52 4.80
CA GLY A 29 3.59 -12.64 5.46
C GLY A 29 4.24 -11.32 5.84
N VAL A 30 3.50 -10.20 5.86
CA VAL A 30 3.97 -8.95 6.47
C VAL A 30 3.77 -8.98 7.98
N ASP A 31 4.60 -8.23 8.72
CA ASP A 31 4.49 -8.10 10.18
C ASP A 31 3.44 -7.06 10.58
N ALA A 32 3.18 -6.08 9.73
CA ALA A 32 2.17 -5.04 9.90
C ALA A 32 1.66 -4.52 8.55
N ILE A 33 0.48 -3.88 8.57
CA ILE A 33 -0.10 -3.21 7.40
C ILE A 33 -0.35 -1.75 7.75
N VAL A 34 0.00 -0.85 6.83
CA VAL A 34 -0.36 0.57 6.87
C VAL A 34 -1.38 0.84 5.77
N HIS A 35 -2.52 1.46 6.13
CA HIS A 35 -3.48 2.00 5.17
C HIS A 35 -3.44 3.53 5.20
N ALA A 36 -2.98 4.14 4.11
CA ALA A 36 -2.75 5.59 4.04
C ALA A 36 -3.99 6.41 3.62
N GLY A 37 -5.19 5.94 3.99
CA GLY A 37 -6.46 6.67 3.82
C GLY A 37 -7.22 6.39 2.53
N ASP A 38 -8.41 6.98 2.40
CA ASP A 38 -9.40 6.71 1.35
C ASP A 38 -9.75 5.21 1.28
N ILE A 39 -10.10 4.69 2.45
CA ILE A 39 -10.43 3.29 2.69
C ILE A 39 -11.76 2.93 2.02
N GLY A 40 -12.77 3.79 2.23
CA GLY A 40 -14.09 3.73 1.61
C GLY A 40 -15.12 2.86 2.33
N ALA A 41 -14.71 1.83 3.08
CA ALA A 41 -15.59 0.99 3.87
C ALA A 41 -14.84 0.31 5.03
N SER A 42 -15.49 0.15 6.19
CA SER A 42 -14.87 -0.43 7.39
C SER A 42 -14.46 -1.90 7.23
N ASP A 43 -15.18 -2.67 6.41
CA ASP A 43 -14.88 -4.08 6.16
C ASP A 43 -13.51 -4.29 5.49
N VAL A 44 -13.01 -3.29 4.78
CA VAL A 44 -11.63 -3.31 4.23
C VAL A 44 -10.62 -3.44 5.36
N LEU A 45 -10.78 -2.67 6.46
CA LEU A 45 -9.90 -2.75 7.62
C LEU A 45 -10.01 -4.08 8.34
N ASP A 46 -11.22 -4.62 8.48
CA ASP A 46 -11.45 -5.92 9.11
C ASP A 46 -10.74 -7.04 8.33
N ARG A 47 -10.86 -7.02 7.01
CA ARG A 47 -10.23 -7.99 6.11
C ARG A 47 -8.70 -7.86 6.09
N LEU A 48 -8.17 -6.64 6.16
CA LEU A 48 -6.73 -6.41 6.31
C LEU A 48 -6.24 -6.88 7.68
N GLY A 49 -7.01 -6.62 8.74
CA GLY A 49 -6.74 -7.06 10.11
C GLY A 49 -6.66 -8.58 10.27
N ALA A 50 -7.32 -9.33 9.40
CA ALA A 50 -7.20 -10.80 9.35
C ALA A 50 -5.85 -11.28 8.78
N ILE A 51 -5.07 -10.39 8.14
CA ILE A 51 -3.74 -10.71 7.58
C ILE A 51 -2.64 -10.34 8.59
N ALA A 52 -2.65 -9.10 9.10
CA ALA A 52 -1.67 -8.57 10.05
C ALA A 52 -2.26 -7.35 10.78
N PRO A 53 -1.67 -6.89 11.91
CA PRO A 53 -2.08 -5.66 12.58
C PRO A 53 -2.09 -4.47 11.62
N VAL A 54 -3.17 -3.66 11.66
CA VAL A 54 -3.39 -2.53 10.76
C VAL A 54 -3.24 -1.21 11.50
N THR A 55 -2.40 -0.33 10.96
CA THR A 55 -2.33 1.10 11.28
C THR A 55 -2.97 1.87 10.14
N ALA A 56 -4.02 2.65 10.40
CA ALA A 56 -4.76 3.34 9.35
C ALA A 56 -5.01 4.80 9.70
N VAL A 57 -4.97 5.67 8.70
CA VAL A 57 -5.38 7.07 8.78
C VAL A 57 -6.62 7.30 7.93
N ARG A 58 -7.37 8.36 8.28
CA ARG A 58 -8.54 8.78 7.52
C ARG A 58 -8.10 9.54 6.25
N GLY A 59 -8.69 9.19 5.10
CA GLY A 59 -8.58 9.98 3.87
C GLY A 59 -9.72 11.00 3.74
N ASN A 60 -9.62 11.86 2.74
CA ASN A 60 -10.62 12.93 2.50
C ASN A 60 -11.97 12.38 1.99
N ASN A 61 -12.01 11.18 1.45
CA ASN A 61 -13.25 10.52 1.02
C ASN A 61 -13.86 9.57 2.06
N ASP A 62 -13.18 9.31 3.18
CA ASP A 62 -13.70 8.47 4.24
C ASP A 62 -14.78 9.20 5.05
N ARG A 63 -15.97 8.64 5.13
CA ARG A 63 -17.16 9.26 5.74
C ARG A 63 -17.90 8.28 6.64
N GLY A 64 -18.70 8.86 7.53
CA GLY A 64 -19.54 8.10 8.46
C GLY A 64 -18.86 7.85 9.82
N ALA A 65 -19.60 7.22 10.72
CA ALA A 65 -19.19 7.05 12.12
C ALA A 65 -17.89 6.23 12.28
N TRP A 66 -17.64 5.26 11.42
CA TRP A 66 -16.42 4.45 11.45
C TRP A 66 -15.19 5.29 11.07
N ALA A 67 -15.32 6.14 10.04
CA ALA A 67 -14.24 7.01 9.58
C ALA A 67 -13.87 8.08 10.61
N GLY A 68 -14.87 8.57 11.37
CA GLY A 68 -14.64 9.52 12.46
C GLY A 68 -13.78 8.98 13.62
N LYS A 69 -13.61 7.67 13.71
CA LYS A 69 -12.74 7.02 14.70
C LYS A 69 -11.27 6.94 14.25
N LEU A 70 -11.00 7.18 12.98
CA LEU A 70 -9.66 7.14 12.44
C LEU A 70 -8.96 8.49 12.62
N PRO A 71 -7.70 8.50 13.04
CA PRO A 71 -6.90 9.71 13.12
C PRO A 71 -6.58 10.25 11.71
N ALA A 72 -6.25 11.54 11.63
CA ALA A 72 -5.75 12.15 10.39
C ALA A 72 -4.29 11.77 10.12
N THR A 73 -3.53 11.55 11.18
CA THR A 73 -2.13 11.11 11.13
C THR A 73 -1.88 10.04 12.19
N GLU A 74 -0.93 9.14 11.92
CA GLU A 74 -0.56 8.07 12.86
C GLU A 74 0.94 7.79 12.80
N VAL A 75 1.46 7.16 13.82
CA VAL A 75 2.85 6.72 13.89
C VAL A 75 2.88 5.21 14.13
N LEU A 76 3.58 4.49 13.25
CA LEU A 76 3.89 3.09 13.46
C LEU A 76 5.37 2.95 13.85
N GLU A 77 5.63 2.42 15.04
CA GLU A 77 6.97 1.97 15.42
C GLU A 77 7.16 0.50 15.06
N ILE A 78 8.16 0.20 14.26
CA ILE A 78 8.48 -1.16 13.86
C ILE A 78 9.98 -1.33 13.62
N GLY A 79 10.57 -2.39 14.19
CA GLY A 79 12.00 -2.66 14.06
C GLY A 79 12.90 -1.53 14.56
N GLY A 80 12.43 -0.75 15.53
CA GLY A 80 13.13 0.41 16.09
C GLY A 80 13.11 1.66 15.19
N VAL A 81 12.25 1.68 14.16
CA VAL A 81 12.06 2.82 13.25
C VAL A 81 10.65 3.36 13.38
N LEU A 82 10.51 4.69 13.38
CA LEU A 82 9.23 5.38 13.38
C LEU A 82 8.81 5.70 11.93
N LEU A 83 7.61 5.29 11.56
CA LEU A 83 6.98 5.57 10.27
C LEU A 83 5.82 6.53 10.50
N TYR A 84 5.86 7.72 9.89
CA TYR A 84 4.78 8.70 9.94
C TYR A 84 3.79 8.46 8.82
N VAL A 85 2.50 8.41 9.14
CA VAL A 85 1.43 8.11 8.18
C VAL A 85 0.45 9.27 8.14
N LEU A 86 0.15 9.74 6.92
CA LEU A 86 -0.90 10.72 6.64
C LEU A 86 -1.50 10.43 5.26
N HIS A 87 -2.68 10.97 4.97
CA HIS A 87 -3.29 10.71 3.66
C HIS A 87 -2.70 11.59 2.55
N ASP A 88 -2.67 12.90 2.71
CA ASP A 88 -2.07 13.82 1.73
C ASP A 88 -0.74 14.38 2.24
N VAL A 89 0.35 14.08 1.53
CA VAL A 89 1.69 14.55 1.89
C VAL A 89 1.82 16.08 1.91
N LYS A 90 0.93 16.81 1.23
CA LYS A 90 0.91 18.27 1.26
C LYS A 90 0.48 18.85 2.61
N GLU A 91 -0.19 18.03 3.43
CA GLU A 91 -0.61 18.39 4.79
C GLU A 91 0.48 18.11 5.85
N LEU A 92 1.67 17.66 5.43
CA LEU A 92 2.78 17.41 6.33
C LEU A 92 3.25 18.72 6.99
N ALA A 93 2.95 18.88 8.29
CA ALA A 93 3.20 20.12 9.05
C ALA A 93 4.42 20.03 9.98
N LEU A 94 5.28 19.02 9.81
CA LEU A 94 6.48 18.83 10.63
C LEU A 94 7.69 18.52 9.76
N ASP A 95 8.89 18.67 10.33
CA ASP A 95 10.13 18.18 9.75
C ASP A 95 10.32 16.72 10.16
N PRO A 96 10.15 15.75 9.24
CA PRO A 96 10.19 14.33 9.60
C PRO A 96 11.58 13.87 10.03
N ARG A 97 12.66 14.48 9.51
CA ARG A 97 14.03 14.17 9.93
C ARG A 97 14.27 14.65 11.36
N ALA A 98 13.91 15.89 11.66
CA ALA A 98 14.05 16.45 13.01
C ALA A 98 13.21 15.69 14.04
N ALA A 99 12.06 15.16 13.63
CA ALA A 99 11.18 14.33 14.46
C ALA A 99 11.64 12.86 14.57
N GLY A 100 12.69 12.45 13.87
CA GLY A 100 13.28 11.10 13.96
C GLY A 100 12.54 10.03 13.16
N PHE A 101 11.74 10.40 12.18
CA PHE A 101 11.06 9.44 11.32
C PHE A 101 11.99 8.86 10.25
N GLY A 102 11.93 7.53 10.05
CA GLY A 102 12.62 6.85 8.97
C GLY A 102 11.85 6.87 7.65
N ALA A 103 10.52 7.02 7.71
CA ALA A 103 9.69 7.17 6.52
C ALA A 103 8.44 8.02 6.77
N VAL A 104 7.96 8.67 5.70
CA VAL A 104 6.65 9.31 5.60
C VAL A 104 5.85 8.54 4.55
N ILE A 105 4.71 8.00 4.96
CA ILE A 105 3.82 7.19 4.12
C ILE A 105 2.57 8.01 3.81
N SER A 106 2.20 8.11 2.53
CA SER A 106 1.02 8.85 2.08
C SER A 106 0.30 8.13 0.94
N GLY A 107 -0.88 8.62 0.58
CA GLY A 107 -1.71 8.18 -0.55
C GLY A 107 -2.20 9.34 -1.40
N HIS A 108 -3.52 9.48 -1.56
CA HIS A 108 -4.25 10.59 -2.17
C HIS A 108 -4.03 10.78 -3.66
N SER A 109 -2.80 10.87 -4.12
CA SER A 109 -2.49 11.13 -5.55
C SER A 109 -2.78 9.94 -6.47
N HIS A 110 -2.98 8.74 -5.92
CA HIS A 110 -3.07 7.46 -6.64
C HIS A 110 -1.83 7.13 -7.48
N GLN A 111 -0.78 7.94 -7.38
CA GLN A 111 0.44 7.80 -8.17
C GLN A 111 1.53 7.14 -7.33
N PRO A 112 1.99 5.94 -7.68
CA PRO A 112 3.10 5.30 -6.99
C PRO A 112 4.35 6.18 -7.05
N ARG A 113 4.96 6.44 -5.90
CA ARG A 113 6.17 7.23 -5.81
C ARG A 113 6.98 6.85 -4.58
N GLN A 114 8.29 6.80 -4.75
CA GLN A 114 9.21 6.74 -3.62
C GLN A 114 10.39 7.67 -3.88
N GLU A 115 10.82 8.34 -2.84
CA GLU A 115 11.89 9.31 -2.88
C GLU A 115 12.54 9.40 -1.50
N GLU A 116 13.86 9.42 -1.43
CA GLU A 116 14.59 9.70 -0.21
C GLU A 116 14.96 11.18 -0.15
N ARG A 117 14.62 11.83 0.96
CA ARG A 117 14.97 13.22 1.26
C ARG A 117 15.57 13.29 2.64
N ASP A 118 16.80 13.76 2.75
CA ASP A 118 17.51 13.94 4.03
C ASP A 118 17.53 12.69 4.91
N GLY A 119 17.61 11.50 4.29
CA GLY A 119 17.61 10.21 4.99
C GLY A 119 16.24 9.70 5.41
N VAL A 120 15.14 10.38 5.01
CA VAL A 120 13.76 9.96 5.23
C VAL A 120 13.16 9.46 3.92
N LEU A 121 12.59 8.25 3.93
CA LEU A 121 11.88 7.70 2.78
C LEU A 121 10.46 8.30 2.68
N PHE A 122 10.17 9.05 1.63
CA PHE A 122 8.81 9.46 1.27
C PHE A 122 8.22 8.39 0.35
N PHE A 123 7.13 7.76 0.77
CA PHE A 123 6.58 6.60 0.12
C PHE A 123 5.07 6.72 -0.11
N ASN A 124 4.66 6.67 -1.38
CA ASN A 124 3.27 6.55 -1.79
C ASN A 124 3.11 5.25 -2.58
N PRO A 125 2.31 4.28 -2.12
CA PRO A 125 2.14 2.99 -2.79
C PRO A 125 1.33 3.08 -4.10
N GLY A 126 0.70 4.22 -4.38
CA GLY A 126 -0.34 4.34 -5.37
C GLY A 126 -1.71 3.92 -4.82
N SER A 127 -2.66 3.60 -5.70
CA SER A 127 -3.99 3.14 -5.34
C SER A 127 -4.14 1.63 -5.58
N ALA A 128 -4.66 0.92 -4.59
CA ALA A 128 -4.99 -0.50 -4.70
C ALA A 128 -6.47 -0.75 -5.04
N GLY A 129 -7.28 0.30 -5.09
CA GLY A 129 -8.72 0.28 -5.34
C GLY A 129 -9.09 0.31 -6.82
N PRO A 130 -10.22 0.95 -7.17
CA PRO A 130 -10.64 1.11 -8.54
C PRO A 130 -9.58 1.84 -9.38
N ARG A 131 -9.31 1.31 -10.57
CA ARG A 131 -8.33 1.92 -11.47
C ARG A 131 -8.82 3.29 -11.93
N ARG A 132 -7.98 4.30 -11.79
CA ARG A 132 -8.23 5.65 -12.28
C ARG A 132 -7.28 5.99 -13.43
N PHE A 133 -7.85 6.43 -14.54
CA PHE A 133 -7.09 6.81 -15.75
C PHE A 133 -6.10 5.71 -16.20
N LYS A 134 -4.87 6.10 -16.50
CA LYS A 134 -3.77 5.20 -16.89
C LYS A 134 -2.86 4.81 -15.72
N LEU A 135 -3.20 5.21 -14.50
CA LEU A 135 -2.40 4.88 -13.32
C LEU A 135 -2.42 3.38 -13.03
N PRO A 136 -1.31 2.82 -12.57
CA PRO A 136 -1.27 1.41 -12.18
C PRO A 136 -2.10 1.18 -10.91
N VAL A 137 -2.67 -0.02 -10.79
CA VAL A 137 -3.20 -0.50 -9.52
C VAL A 137 -2.02 -1.12 -8.77
N ALA A 138 -1.71 -0.57 -7.61
CA ALA A 138 -0.48 -0.92 -6.91
C ALA A 138 -0.64 -0.86 -5.39
N LEU A 139 0.27 -1.52 -4.69
CA LEU A 139 0.54 -1.37 -3.27
C LEU A 139 2.05 -1.36 -3.02
N GLY A 140 2.47 -1.18 -1.78
CA GLY A 140 3.86 -1.17 -1.40
C GLY A 140 4.23 -2.24 -0.38
N ARG A 141 5.49 -2.57 -0.33
CA ARG A 141 6.12 -3.28 0.79
C ARG A 141 7.34 -2.52 1.26
N LEU A 142 7.42 -2.32 2.57
CA LEU A 142 8.62 -1.78 3.19
C LEU A 142 9.36 -2.91 3.91
N SER A 143 10.68 -2.87 3.86
CA SER A 143 11.57 -3.68 4.69
C SER A 143 12.26 -2.76 5.68
N VAL A 144 12.18 -3.10 6.97
CA VAL A 144 12.86 -2.38 8.06
C VAL A 144 13.91 -3.31 8.65
N GLU A 145 15.15 -2.92 8.51
CA GLU A 145 16.31 -3.70 8.97
C GLU A 145 17.45 -2.74 9.35
N ASP A 146 18.11 -3.00 10.48
CA ASP A 146 19.25 -2.23 10.96
C ASP A 146 19.01 -0.71 11.00
N GLY A 147 17.79 -0.30 11.43
CA GLY A 147 17.40 1.10 11.52
C GLY A 147 17.12 1.78 10.18
N ARG A 148 17.07 1.02 9.08
CA ARG A 148 16.82 1.53 7.72
C ARG A 148 15.51 1.03 7.16
N VAL A 149 14.85 1.89 6.38
CA VAL A 149 13.63 1.56 5.64
C VAL A 149 13.92 1.52 4.15
N ARG A 150 13.49 0.45 3.49
CA ARG A 150 13.54 0.32 2.03
C ARG A 150 12.15 0.04 1.50
N GLY A 151 11.74 0.73 0.44
CA GLY A 151 10.44 0.57 -0.19
C GLY A 151 10.51 -0.20 -1.50
N ARG A 152 9.43 -0.94 -1.79
CA ARG A 152 9.18 -1.54 -3.09
C ARG A 152 7.71 -1.38 -3.45
N ILE A 153 7.44 -0.85 -4.65
CA ILE A 153 6.11 -0.75 -5.23
C ILE A 153 5.82 -2.02 -6.02
N LEU A 154 4.61 -2.56 -5.84
CA LEU A 154 4.14 -3.78 -6.49
C LEU A 154 2.88 -3.45 -7.29
N GLU A 155 2.94 -3.57 -8.61
CA GLU A 155 1.76 -3.48 -9.47
C GLU A 155 0.96 -4.78 -9.37
N LEU A 156 -0.35 -4.66 -9.10
CA LEU A 156 -1.25 -5.79 -8.83
C LEU A 156 -1.87 -6.38 -10.09
N LEU A 157 -2.04 -5.56 -11.13
CA LEU A 157 -2.68 -5.97 -12.37
C LEU A 157 -1.63 -5.97 -13.49
N CYS A 158 -0.95 -7.09 -13.63
CA CYS A 158 -0.16 -7.35 -14.83
C CYS A 158 -1.12 -7.53 -16.00
N ARG A 159 -0.87 -6.86 -17.14
CA ARG A 159 -1.58 -7.16 -18.38
C ARG A 159 -1.22 -8.60 -18.76
N VAL A 160 -2.09 -9.55 -18.46
CA VAL A 160 -2.04 -10.86 -19.13
C VAL A 160 -2.34 -10.58 -20.59
N ALA A 161 -1.32 -10.63 -21.43
CA ALA A 161 -1.51 -10.65 -22.87
C ALA A 161 -2.31 -11.92 -23.20
N PHE A 162 -3.61 -11.74 -23.41
CA PHE A 162 -4.45 -12.81 -23.93
C PHE A 162 -3.99 -13.07 -25.36
N HIS A 163 -3.16 -14.10 -25.57
CA HIS A 163 -2.91 -14.65 -26.88
C HIS A 163 -4.06 -15.60 -27.17
N PRO A 164 -4.99 -15.25 -28.07
CA PRO A 164 -5.96 -16.22 -28.55
C PRO A 164 -5.19 -17.27 -29.34
N THR A 165 -5.09 -18.46 -28.79
CA THR A 165 -4.60 -19.63 -29.52
C THR A 165 -5.55 -19.82 -30.71
N ARG A 166 -5.06 -19.51 -31.91
CA ARG A 166 -5.74 -19.83 -33.16
C ARG A 166 -5.86 -21.35 -33.26
N VAL A 167 -7.03 -21.87 -32.94
CA VAL A 167 -7.38 -23.26 -33.28
C VAL A 167 -7.41 -23.30 -34.81
N ARG A 168 -6.41 -23.98 -35.39
CA ARG A 168 -6.44 -24.32 -36.82
C ARG A 168 -7.53 -25.39 -36.99
N SER A 169 -8.63 -25.02 -37.60
CA SER A 169 -9.58 -26.00 -38.14
C SER A 169 -8.89 -26.71 -39.31
N THR A 170 -8.50 -27.96 -39.07
CA THR A 170 -8.16 -28.88 -40.18
C THR A 170 -9.47 -29.27 -40.87
N GLY A 171 -9.73 -28.63 -41.98
CA GLY A 171 -10.77 -29.06 -42.90
C GLY A 171 -10.36 -30.41 -43.50
N GLY A 172 -11.02 -31.50 -43.09
CA GLY A 172 -10.99 -32.75 -43.79
C GLY A 172 -11.91 -32.65 -45.01
N GLN A 173 -11.34 -32.67 -46.20
CA GLN A 173 -12.07 -33.00 -47.40
C GLN A 173 -12.28 -34.51 -47.43
N LEU A 174 -13.53 -34.93 -47.49
CA LEU A 174 -13.91 -36.26 -47.92
C LEU A 174 -14.36 -36.19 -49.38
N GLN A 175 -13.73 -36.99 -50.19
CA GLN A 175 -14.18 -37.33 -51.55
C GLN A 175 -15.38 -38.27 -51.49
#